data_d3728bf21f5105ea9f0247e983f41142
#
_entry.id   d3728bf21f5105ea9f0247e983f41142
#
_cell.length_a   1.000
_cell.length_b   1.000
_cell.length_c   1.000
_cell.angle_alpha   90.00
_cell.angle_beta   90.00
_cell.angle_gamma   90.00
#
_symmetry.space_group_name_H-M   'P 1'
#
loop_
_entity.id
_entity.type
_entity.pdbx_description
1 polymer ?
#
loop_
_entity_poly.entity_id
_entity_poly.type
_entity_poly.pdbx_seq_one_letter_code
_entity_poly.pdbx_strand_id
1 'polypeptide(L)'
;MGNQSLRWCDESGTARGAIVAPMAPLYTSAFGETRYGAQRPIGYDEANMLRIAHEGLTFDDVLLLPGYSEVTAKDVSLVTRLTRNIPLNIPLVSAAMDTVTESRLAIALAQEGGIGIIHKNMTITEQAEEVRRVKKFESGVVKDPITIESTASIAQLIELTRANGISGLPVMDHGNLVGIVTRRDIRFETDTEKPVSAIMTPKKKLVTVKEGAPQEEVQRLLHEHRIEKILVVDDDFGLKGLITVKDFDKAESFPHACKDSYGQLRVGASVGTSPDTDERVEALIRAGVDVLVVDTAHGHSKNVLERVKMIKAAYPQIDVIGGNIATAEAALALSEAGADAAKGGIGPGALCT
;
A
#
# COMPACT_ATOMS: atom_id res chain seq x y z
N MET A 1 19.48 38.31 1.26
CA MET A 1 17.99 38.29 1.26
C MET A 1 17.57 36.83 1.08
N GLY A 2 16.76 36.37 1.98
CA GLY A 2 16.67 34.97 2.37
C GLY A 2 16.22 34.00 1.29
N ASN A 3 16.92 32.91 1.28
CA ASN A 3 16.66 31.72 0.51
C ASN A 3 15.46 30.97 1.17
N GLN A 4 14.24 31.23 0.70
CA GLN A 4 13.08 30.45 1.12
C GLN A 4 13.05 29.14 0.33
N SER A 5 13.76 28.14 0.85
CA SER A 5 13.46 26.75 0.50
C SER A 5 12.03 26.49 0.99
N LEU A 6 11.11 26.15 0.08
CA LEU A 6 9.78 25.65 0.41
C LEU A 6 9.94 24.33 1.17
N ARG A 7 10.16 24.42 2.46
CA ARG A 7 10.01 23.29 3.36
C ARG A 7 8.56 23.23 3.79
N TRP A 8 7.88 22.22 3.41
CA TRP A 8 6.59 21.86 3.99
C TRP A 8 6.83 21.28 5.39
N CYS A 9 6.99 22.17 6.37
CA CYS A 9 7.04 21.80 7.76
C CYS A 9 5.88 22.48 8.49
N ASP A 10 5.27 21.76 9.43
CA ASP A 10 4.40 22.39 10.43
C ASP A 10 5.25 23.20 11.44
N GLU A 11 4.60 23.88 12.37
CA GLU A 11 5.25 24.67 13.41
C GLU A 11 6.19 23.85 14.32
N SER A 12 6.14 22.51 14.26
CA SER A 12 7.02 21.59 14.96
C SER A 12 8.25 21.15 14.13
N GLY A 13 8.37 21.62 12.88
CA GLY A 13 9.50 21.28 12.00
C GLY A 13 9.38 19.93 11.30
N THR A 14 8.24 19.24 11.38
CA THR A 14 8.02 17.94 10.76
C THR A 14 7.61 18.11 9.29
N ALA A 15 8.33 17.48 8.37
CA ALA A 15 8.02 17.51 6.94
C ALA A 15 6.67 16.85 6.66
N ARG A 16 5.73 17.59 6.07
CA ARG A 16 4.48 17.03 5.54
C ARG A 16 4.79 16.39 4.20
N GLY A 17 4.60 15.07 4.12
CA GLY A 17 5.03 14.25 3.00
C GLY A 17 4.53 14.73 1.64
N ALA A 18 5.46 14.85 0.71
CA ALA A 18 5.17 15.00 -0.70
C ALA A 18 5.79 13.84 -1.47
N ILE A 19 5.03 13.21 -2.35
CA ILE A 19 5.60 12.43 -3.44
C ILE A 19 5.98 13.46 -4.50
N VAL A 20 7.03 14.17 -4.25
CA VAL A 20 7.73 14.97 -5.22
C VAL A 20 9.18 14.59 -5.05
N ALA A 21 9.76 14.00 -6.07
CA ALA A 21 11.19 14.16 -6.22
C ALA A 21 11.40 15.68 -6.14
N PRO A 22 12.27 16.19 -5.25
CA PRO A 22 12.47 17.63 -5.14
C PRO A 22 13.02 18.14 -6.48
N MET A 23 12.12 18.64 -7.32
CA MET A 23 12.55 19.47 -8.43
C MET A 23 12.87 20.83 -7.84
N ALA A 24 14.14 20.97 -7.47
CA ALA A 24 14.84 22.17 -7.11
C ALA A 24 14.89 22.51 -5.60
N PRO A 25 15.87 23.20 -5.14
CA PRO A 25 16.87 23.98 -5.86
C PRO A 25 18.30 23.58 -5.49
N LEU A 26 18.85 22.55 -6.08
CA LEU A 26 20.28 22.28 -5.94
C LEU A 26 21.16 23.18 -6.80
N TYR A 27 20.56 24.08 -7.58
CA TYR A 27 21.28 24.90 -8.55
C TYR A 27 21.67 26.30 -8.08
N THR A 28 21.26 26.75 -6.90
CA THR A 28 21.50 28.16 -6.52
C THR A 28 22.64 28.40 -5.55
N SER A 29 23.33 27.40 -5.05
CA SER A 29 24.39 27.61 -4.06
C SER A 29 25.86 27.39 -4.55
N ALA A 30 26.04 26.75 -5.70
CA ALA A 30 27.38 26.42 -6.19
C ALA A 30 27.89 27.30 -7.36
N PHE A 31 27.02 28.03 -8.02
CA PHE A 31 27.40 28.99 -9.03
C PHE A 31 26.89 30.35 -8.60
N GLY A 32 27.84 31.24 -8.31
CA GLY A 32 27.56 32.66 -8.12
C GLY A 32 26.64 33.13 -9.24
N GLU A 33 25.63 33.93 -8.88
CA GLU A 33 24.64 34.59 -9.73
C GLU A 33 24.81 34.31 -11.24
N THR A 34 24.49 33.10 -11.68
CA THR A 34 24.05 32.95 -13.06
C THR A 34 22.74 33.70 -13.09
N ARG A 35 22.82 34.96 -13.52
CA ARG A 35 21.72 35.74 -13.98
C ARG A 35 20.88 34.79 -14.86
N TYR A 36 19.79 34.27 -14.35
CA TYR A 36 18.68 33.93 -15.22
C TYR A 36 18.46 35.20 -15.99
N GLY A 37 18.87 35.17 -17.22
CA GLY A 37 18.86 36.34 -18.08
C GLY A 37 17.50 37.01 -17.98
N ALA A 38 17.51 38.31 -17.92
CA ALA A 38 16.33 39.14 -17.83
C ALA A 38 15.16 38.43 -18.52
N GLN A 39 14.06 38.21 -17.80
CA GLN A 39 12.86 37.58 -18.35
C GLN A 39 12.67 38.16 -19.74
N ARG A 40 12.92 37.37 -20.78
CA ARG A 40 12.63 37.80 -22.12
C ARG A 40 11.15 38.18 -22.10
N PRO A 41 10.79 39.37 -22.51
CA PRO A 41 9.38 39.75 -22.56
C PRO A 41 8.65 38.64 -23.30
N ILE A 42 7.52 38.21 -22.77
CA ILE A 42 6.68 37.18 -23.36
C ILE A 42 6.59 37.45 -24.83
N GLY A 43 7.34 36.71 -25.65
CA GLY A 43 7.32 36.86 -27.10
C GLY A 43 6.01 36.28 -27.62
N TYR A 44 5.21 37.10 -28.23
CA TYR A 44 4.12 36.60 -29.05
C TYR A 44 4.73 36.21 -30.39
N ASP A 45 4.68 34.96 -30.76
CA ASP A 45 4.82 34.55 -32.13
C ASP A 45 3.49 34.88 -32.84
N GLU A 46 3.43 36.04 -33.46
CA GLU A 46 2.25 36.52 -34.19
C GLU A 46 1.84 35.54 -35.31
N ALA A 47 2.74 34.71 -35.82
CA ALA A 47 2.47 33.74 -36.87
C ALA A 47 1.67 32.52 -36.40
N ASN A 48 1.80 32.09 -35.11
CA ASN A 48 1.20 30.85 -34.62
C ASN A 48 0.26 31.01 -33.42
N MET A 49 0.06 32.21 -32.90
CA MET A 49 -0.78 32.51 -31.72
C MET A 49 -0.42 31.69 -30.47
N LEU A 50 0.81 31.13 -30.39
CA LEU A 50 1.27 30.35 -29.27
C LEU A 50 1.87 31.25 -28.18
N ARG A 51 1.32 31.20 -26.98
CA ARG A 51 1.86 31.91 -25.82
C ARG A 51 2.81 30.99 -25.05
N ILE A 52 4.11 31.25 -25.14
CA ILE A 52 5.14 30.57 -24.34
C ILE A 52 5.35 31.36 -23.05
N ALA A 53 5.03 30.77 -21.91
CA ALA A 53 5.21 31.40 -20.59
C ALA A 53 6.67 31.35 -20.14
N HIS A 54 7.34 30.22 -20.30
CA HIS A 54 8.76 30.00 -20.04
C HIS A 54 9.21 28.67 -20.67
N GLU A 55 10.51 28.51 -20.83
CA GLU A 55 11.12 27.21 -21.20
C GLU A 55 11.41 26.40 -19.96
N GLY A 56 11.15 25.08 -20.00
CA GLY A 56 11.47 24.11 -18.97
C GLY A 56 12.40 23.03 -19.52
N LEU A 57 13.22 22.47 -18.65
CA LEU A 57 14.10 21.35 -19.00
C LEU A 57 13.47 20.03 -18.53
N THR A 58 13.67 18.97 -19.30
CA THR A 58 13.30 17.60 -18.92
C THR A 58 14.53 16.85 -18.39
N PHE A 59 14.33 15.68 -17.80
CA PHE A 59 15.45 14.84 -17.37
C PHE A 59 16.30 14.32 -18.53
N ASP A 60 15.76 14.30 -19.74
CA ASP A 60 16.52 13.94 -20.94
C ASP A 60 17.49 15.06 -21.38
N ASP A 61 17.26 16.28 -20.92
CA ASP A 61 18.08 17.47 -21.28
C ASP A 61 19.20 17.74 -20.26
N VAL A 62 19.19 17.08 -19.08
CA VAL A 62 20.08 17.43 -17.98
C VAL A 62 20.70 16.20 -17.33
N LEU A 63 21.89 16.39 -16.73
CA LEU A 63 22.58 15.41 -15.89
C LEU A 63 22.80 16.00 -14.50
N LEU A 64 22.74 15.15 -13.48
CA LEU A 64 23.17 15.53 -12.14
C LEU A 64 24.68 15.62 -12.08
N LEU A 65 25.21 16.73 -11.59
CA LEU A 65 26.64 16.87 -11.33
C LEU A 65 26.99 16.18 -10.02
N PRO A 66 28.03 15.30 -10.00
CA PRO A 66 28.50 14.71 -8.76
C PRO A 66 29.03 15.78 -7.82
N GLY A 67 28.61 15.76 -6.57
CA GLY A 67 29.12 16.62 -5.49
C GLY A 67 30.14 15.89 -4.61
N TYR A 68 30.84 16.65 -3.76
CA TYR A 68 31.66 16.05 -2.70
C TYR A 68 30.77 15.28 -1.73
N SER A 69 31.18 14.05 -1.35
CA SER A 69 30.43 13.18 -0.44
C SER A 69 31.37 12.60 0.62
N GLU A 70 30.91 12.59 1.86
CA GLU A 70 31.57 11.94 3.00
C GLU A 70 30.88 10.62 3.40
N VAL A 71 29.84 10.21 2.65
CA VAL A 71 29.05 8.98 2.92
C VAL A 71 29.35 7.95 1.84
N THR A 72 29.37 6.67 2.25
CA THR A 72 29.44 5.54 1.33
C THR A 72 28.04 4.99 1.08
N ALA A 73 27.88 4.18 0.03
CA ALA A 73 26.59 3.58 -0.29
C ALA A 73 26.02 2.72 0.88
N LYS A 74 26.88 2.20 1.75
CA LYS A 74 26.48 1.41 2.92
C LYS A 74 25.91 2.26 4.07
N ASP A 75 26.25 3.54 4.11
CA ASP A 75 25.86 4.47 5.17
C ASP A 75 24.57 5.22 4.84
N VAL A 76 24.03 5.03 3.62
CA VAL A 76 22.82 5.71 3.15
C VAL A 76 21.57 5.01 3.67
N SER A 77 20.69 5.77 4.32
CA SER A 77 19.33 5.33 4.65
C SER A 77 18.37 5.73 3.54
N LEU A 78 17.62 4.76 3.02
CA LEU A 78 16.57 4.99 2.01
C LEU A 78 15.19 5.19 2.63
N VAL A 79 15.07 5.13 3.96
CA VAL A 79 13.80 5.30 4.67
C VAL A 79 13.23 6.69 4.42
N THR A 80 11.97 6.73 4.04
CA THR A 80 11.23 7.96 3.73
C THR A 80 9.76 7.84 4.16
N ARG A 81 8.95 8.83 3.80
CA ARG A 81 7.51 8.82 4.01
C ARG A 81 6.76 9.11 2.72
N LEU A 82 5.75 8.31 2.44
CA LEU A 82 4.79 8.57 1.36
C LEU A 82 3.83 9.68 1.74
N THR A 83 3.31 9.58 2.95
CA THR A 83 2.41 10.51 3.60
C THR A 83 2.84 10.71 5.05
N ARG A 84 2.07 11.48 5.83
CA ARG A 84 2.34 11.65 7.27
C ARG A 84 2.31 10.32 8.05
N ASN A 85 1.44 9.41 7.65
CA ASN A 85 1.15 8.17 8.39
C ASN A 85 1.79 6.93 7.76
N ILE A 86 2.27 7.01 6.50
CA ILE A 86 2.81 5.87 5.76
C ILE A 86 4.31 6.03 5.57
N PRO A 87 5.15 5.35 6.38
CA PRO A 87 6.57 5.23 6.12
C PRO A 87 6.83 4.25 4.97
N LEU A 88 7.90 4.49 4.23
CA LEU A 88 8.48 3.58 3.25
C LEU A 88 9.92 3.28 3.62
N ASN A 89 10.36 2.05 3.40
CA ASN A 89 11.75 1.65 3.64
C ASN A 89 12.66 1.92 2.43
N ILE A 90 12.07 2.06 1.24
CA ILE A 90 12.73 2.58 0.03
C ILE A 90 11.82 3.62 -0.64
N PRO A 91 12.38 4.66 -1.31
CA PRO A 91 11.59 5.74 -1.91
C PRO A 91 11.03 5.37 -3.29
N LEU A 92 10.37 4.21 -3.38
CA LEU A 92 9.78 3.71 -4.63
C LEU A 92 8.27 3.54 -4.51
N VAL A 93 7.57 4.12 -5.49
CA VAL A 93 6.10 4.01 -5.65
C VAL A 93 5.83 3.63 -7.09
N SER A 94 5.07 2.57 -7.33
CA SER A 94 4.72 2.21 -8.71
C SER A 94 3.57 3.07 -9.24
N ALA A 95 3.61 3.35 -10.54
CA ALA A 95 2.59 4.14 -11.23
C ALA A 95 1.25 3.39 -11.28
N ALA A 96 0.16 4.13 -11.08
CA ALA A 96 -1.21 3.62 -11.20
C ALA A 96 -1.63 3.50 -12.68
N MET A 97 -0.88 2.70 -13.44
CA MET A 97 -1.06 2.50 -14.88
C MET A 97 -1.55 1.09 -15.16
N ASP A 98 -2.46 0.97 -16.12
CA ASP A 98 -2.91 -0.29 -16.69
C ASP A 98 -1.71 -1.12 -17.16
N THR A 99 -1.76 -2.42 -16.97
CA THR A 99 -0.70 -3.39 -17.27
C THR A 99 0.63 -3.17 -16.53
N VAL A 100 0.73 -2.18 -15.66
CA VAL A 100 1.92 -1.90 -14.84
C VAL A 100 1.70 -2.33 -13.39
N THR A 101 0.70 -1.75 -12.71
CA THR A 101 0.51 -2.01 -11.29
C THR A 101 -0.83 -2.69 -10.99
N GLU A 102 -0.73 -3.99 -10.82
CA GLU A 102 -1.73 -4.87 -10.24
C GLU A 102 -1.15 -5.54 -8.98
N SER A 103 -1.88 -6.46 -8.35
CA SER A 103 -1.46 -7.11 -7.09
C SER A 103 -0.06 -7.70 -7.15
N ARG A 104 0.35 -8.30 -8.29
CA ARG A 104 1.66 -8.92 -8.43
C ARG A 104 2.81 -7.94 -8.24
N LEU A 105 2.79 -6.79 -8.93
CA LEU A 105 3.82 -5.76 -8.76
C LEU A 105 3.71 -5.08 -7.40
N ALA A 106 2.48 -4.81 -6.95
CA ALA A 106 2.26 -4.18 -5.64
C ALA A 106 2.84 -5.02 -4.49
N ILE A 107 2.68 -6.35 -4.55
CA ILE A 107 3.29 -7.28 -3.59
C ILE A 107 4.81 -7.20 -3.64
N ALA A 108 5.40 -7.37 -4.83
CA ALA A 108 6.85 -7.36 -5.01
C ALA A 108 7.47 -6.06 -4.50
N LEU A 109 6.86 -4.92 -4.84
CA LEU A 109 7.36 -3.61 -4.42
C LEU A 109 7.22 -3.38 -2.91
N ALA A 110 6.11 -3.82 -2.32
CA ALA A 110 5.91 -3.73 -0.88
C ALA A 110 6.89 -4.63 -0.11
N GLN A 111 7.23 -5.81 -0.63
CA GLN A 111 8.25 -6.70 -0.05
C GLN A 111 9.63 -6.05 -0.04
N GLU A 112 9.98 -5.29 -1.07
CA GLU A 112 11.24 -4.53 -1.13
C GLU A 112 11.23 -3.22 -0.31
N GLY A 113 10.08 -2.85 0.27
CA GLY A 113 9.95 -1.69 1.16
C GLY A 113 9.33 -0.45 0.54
N GLY A 114 8.90 -0.52 -0.73
CA GLY A 114 8.13 0.51 -1.43
C GLY A 114 6.62 0.29 -1.29
N ILE A 115 5.84 0.84 -2.22
CA ILE A 115 4.38 0.66 -2.27
C ILE A 115 3.86 0.67 -3.71
N GLY A 116 2.93 -0.25 -4.02
CA GLY A 116 2.23 -0.27 -5.30
C GLY A 116 0.91 0.48 -5.24
N ILE A 117 0.59 1.21 -6.33
CA ILE A 117 -0.70 1.89 -6.48
C ILE A 117 -1.50 1.18 -7.58
N ILE A 118 -2.52 0.42 -7.20
CA ILE A 118 -3.37 -0.34 -8.13
C ILE A 118 -4.14 0.64 -9.04
N HIS A 119 -4.09 0.41 -10.35
CA HIS A 119 -4.77 1.27 -11.31
C HIS A 119 -6.30 1.10 -11.28
N LYS A 120 -7.02 2.11 -11.79
CA LYS A 120 -8.50 2.15 -11.82
C LYS A 120 -9.14 1.66 -13.12
N ASN A 121 -8.34 1.27 -14.14
CA ASN A 121 -8.86 0.79 -15.43
C ASN A 121 -9.34 -0.66 -15.34
N MET A 122 -10.25 -0.91 -14.42
CA MET A 122 -10.92 -2.18 -14.16
C MET A 122 -12.23 -1.91 -13.40
N THR A 123 -13.07 -2.90 -13.27
CA THR A 123 -14.30 -2.78 -12.48
C THR A 123 -13.99 -2.52 -11.01
N ILE A 124 -14.96 -1.97 -10.28
CA ILE A 124 -14.83 -1.73 -8.83
C ILE A 124 -14.49 -3.01 -8.07
N THR A 125 -15.18 -4.11 -8.44
CA THR A 125 -14.98 -5.41 -7.80
C THR A 125 -13.59 -5.97 -8.06
N GLU A 126 -13.09 -5.89 -9.30
CA GLU A 126 -11.75 -6.35 -9.67
C GLU A 126 -10.67 -5.55 -8.93
N GLN A 127 -10.77 -4.22 -8.88
CA GLN A 127 -9.79 -3.39 -8.18
C GLN A 127 -9.77 -3.68 -6.67
N ALA A 128 -10.92 -3.84 -6.06
CA ALA A 128 -11.02 -4.24 -4.66
C ALA A 128 -10.44 -5.64 -4.41
N GLU A 129 -10.58 -6.57 -5.37
CA GLU A 129 -9.98 -7.89 -5.26
C GLU A 129 -8.45 -7.85 -5.39
N GLU A 130 -7.91 -7.02 -6.29
CA GLU A 130 -6.46 -6.79 -6.38
C GLU A 130 -5.88 -6.27 -5.07
N VAL A 131 -6.55 -5.30 -4.43
CA VAL A 131 -6.17 -4.80 -3.09
C VAL A 131 -6.22 -5.93 -2.06
N ARG A 132 -7.30 -6.71 -2.01
CA ARG A 132 -7.42 -7.85 -1.08
C ARG A 132 -6.32 -8.89 -1.26
N ARG A 133 -5.89 -9.16 -2.50
CA ARG A 133 -4.78 -10.08 -2.78
C ARG A 133 -3.48 -9.60 -2.15
N VAL A 134 -3.17 -8.31 -2.25
CA VAL A 134 -1.99 -7.74 -1.59
C VAL A 134 -2.09 -7.88 -0.07
N LYS A 135 -3.21 -7.47 0.52
CA LYS A 135 -3.43 -7.52 1.98
C LYS A 135 -3.37 -8.95 2.54
N LYS A 136 -3.84 -9.93 1.77
CA LYS A 136 -3.81 -11.35 2.17
C LYS A 136 -2.47 -12.04 1.90
N PHE A 137 -1.59 -11.48 1.09
CA PHE A 137 -0.37 -12.14 0.65
C PHE A 137 0.62 -12.37 1.80
N GLU A 138 0.79 -11.37 2.65
CA GLU A 138 1.54 -11.46 3.90
C GLU A 138 0.68 -10.86 5.01
N SER A 139 0.11 -11.70 5.81
CA SER A 139 -0.57 -11.28 7.02
C SER A 139 0.11 -12.01 8.17
N GLY A 140 0.81 -11.28 9.04
CA GLY A 140 1.39 -11.88 10.26
C GLY A 140 0.33 -12.59 11.10
N VAL A 141 -0.91 -12.08 11.06
CA VAL A 141 -2.12 -12.73 11.59
C VAL A 141 -3.20 -12.63 10.52
N VAL A 142 -3.64 -13.74 9.97
CA VAL A 142 -4.83 -13.79 9.13
C VAL A 142 -6.04 -13.49 10.00
N LYS A 143 -6.54 -12.26 10.00
CA LYS A 143 -7.79 -11.89 10.67
C LYS A 143 -8.97 -12.50 9.92
N ASP A 144 -9.99 -12.91 10.66
CA ASP A 144 -11.19 -13.55 10.11
C ASP A 144 -10.83 -14.68 9.11
N PRO A 145 -10.10 -15.72 9.55
CA PRO A 145 -9.72 -16.82 8.67
C PRO A 145 -10.97 -17.54 8.18
N ILE A 146 -10.87 -18.06 6.95
CA ILE A 146 -11.92 -18.94 6.42
C ILE A 146 -12.07 -20.12 7.35
N THR A 147 -13.29 -20.40 7.80
CA THR A 147 -13.64 -21.48 8.72
C THR A 147 -14.48 -22.54 8.02
N ILE A 148 -14.64 -23.67 8.66
CA ILE A 148 -15.52 -24.74 8.21
C ILE A 148 -16.33 -25.26 9.40
N GLU A 149 -17.58 -25.66 9.16
CA GLU A 149 -18.42 -26.27 10.19
C GLU A 149 -17.95 -27.71 10.50
N SER A 150 -18.06 -28.10 11.75
CA SER A 150 -17.66 -29.44 12.23
C SER A 150 -18.41 -30.60 11.57
N THR A 151 -19.62 -30.30 11.13
CA THR A 151 -20.53 -31.23 10.42
C THR A 151 -20.34 -31.29 8.92
N ALA A 152 -19.57 -30.34 8.33
CA ALA A 152 -19.28 -30.32 6.90
C ALA A 152 -18.52 -31.59 6.49
N SER A 153 -18.73 -32.03 5.24
CA SER A 153 -18.02 -33.21 4.72
C SER A 153 -16.58 -32.90 4.35
N ILE A 154 -15.75 -33.92 4.33
CA ILE A 154 -14.35 -33.82 3.85
C ILE A 154 -14.31 -33.40 2.37
N ALA A 155 -15.31 -33.78 1.57
CA ALA A 155 -15.44 -33.31 0.18
C ALA A 155 -15.55 -31.77 0.13
N GLN A 156 -16.41 -31.17 0.93
CA GLN A 156 -16.58 -29.71 1.06
C GLN A 156 -15.28 -29.04 1.55
N LEU A 157 -14.60 -29.67 2.51
CA LEU A 157 -13.30 -29.18 2.98
C LEU A 157 -12.24 -29.14 1.87
N ILE A 158 -12.16 -30.19 1.06
CA ILE A 158 -11.23 -30.28 -0.09
C ILE A 158 -11.54 -29.19 -1.12
N GLU A 159 -12.80 -28.99 -1.46
CA GLU A 159 -13.24 -27.95 -2.38
C GLU A 159 -12.86 -26.56 -1.85
N LEU A 160 -13.21 -26.27 -0.60
CA LEU A 160 -12.92 -24.99 0.05
C LEU A 160 -11.42 -24.68 0.12
N THR A 161 -10.60 -25.67 0.46
CA THR A 161 -9.13 -25.52 0.52
C THR A 161 -8.53 -25.30 -0.86
N ARG A 162 -9.05 -25.97 -1.90
CA ARG A 162 -8.60 -25.83 -3.29
C ARG A 162 -8.99 -24.46 -3.87
N ALA A 163 -10.25 -24.07 -3.70
CA ALA A 163 -10.77 -22.79 -4.20
C ALA A 163 -10.02 -21.57 -3.62
N ASN A 164 -9.58 -21.66 -2.36
CA ASN A 164 -8.93 -20.55 -1.65
C ASN A 164 -7.39 -20.70 -1.53
N GLY A 165 -6.79 -21.77 -2.04
CA GLY A 165 -5.34 -22.00 -1.98
C GLY A 165 -4.79 -22.16 -0.55
N ILE A 166 -5.62 -22.57 0.42
CA ILE A 166 -5.27 -22.69 1.85
C ILE A 166 -5.02 -24.13 2.25
N SER A 167 -4.20 -24.35 3.29
CA SER A 167 -3.76 -25.68 3.71
C SER A 167 -4.27 -26.10 5.09
N GLY A 168 -5.17 -25.34 5.66
CA GLY A 168 -5.83 -25.67 6.93
C GLY A 168 -6.78 -24.59 7.37
N LEU A 169 -7.84 -25.00 8.06
CA LEU A 169 -8.97 -24.18 8.47
C LEU A 169 -9.32 -24.40 9.93
N PRO A 170 -9.65 -23.33 10.67
CA PRO A 170 -10.33 -23.46 11.95
C PRO A 170 -11.69 -24.14 11.74
N VAL A 171 -12.04 -25.04 12.66
CA VAL A 171 -13.33 -25.75 12.64
C VAL A 171 -14.24 -25.13 13.69
N MET A 172 -15.43 -24.73 13.24
CA MET A 172 -16.43 -24.10 14.07
C MET A 172 -17.59 -25.06 14.33
N ASP A 173 -18.29 -24.84 15.43
CA ASP A 173 -19.55 -25.49 15.73
C ASP A 173 -20.50 -24.46 16.35
N HIS A 174 -21.56 -24.11 15.63
CA HIS A 174 -22.49 -23.06 16.04
C HIS A 174 -21.80 -21.76 16.52
N GLY A 175 -20.78 -21.31 15.77
CA GLY A 175 -20.05 -20.08 16.08
C GLY A 175 -18.92 -20.24 17.13
N ASN A 176 -18.73 -21.43 17.70
CA ASN A 176 -17.67 -21.72 18.65
C ASN A 176 -16.48 -22.43 17.98
N LEU A 177 -15.28 -22.05 18.35
CA LEU A 177 -14.06 -22.75 17.89
C LEU A 177 -13.95 -24.11 18.58
N VAL A 178 -14.00 -25.21 17.78
CA VAL A 178 -13.96 -26.60 18.27
C VAL A 178 -12.73 -27.37 17.81
N GLY A 179 -12.00 -26.88 16.81
CA GLY A 179 -10.82 -27.57 16.30
C GLY A 179 -10.08 -26.86 15.20
N ILE A 180 -9.11 -27.53 14.62
CA ILE A 180 -8.43 -27.16 13.38
C ILE A 180 -8.29 -28.39 12.51
N VAL A 181 -8.44 -28.22 11.19
CA VAL A 181 -8.18 -29.27 10.21
C VAL A 181 -7.17 -28.77 9.20
N THR A 182 -6.21 -29.63 8.83
CA THR A 182 -5.10 -29.29 7.95
C THR A 182 -5.00 -30.29 6.79
N ARG A 183 -4.17 -29.96 5.79
CA ARG A 183 -3.88 -30.88 4.69
C ARG A 183 -3.29 -32.22 5.17
N ARG A 184 -2.62 -32.25 6.34
CA ARG A 184 -2.08 -33.46 6.93
C ARG A 184 -3.18 -34.43 7.33
N ASP A 185 -4.28 -33.91 7.87
CA ASP A 185 -5.42 -34.70 8.36
C ASP A 185 -6.22 -35.32 7.20
N ILE A 186 -6.24 -34.66 6.04
CA ILE A 186 -6.95 -35.13 4.84
C ILE A 186 -6.12 -36.14 4.03
N ARG A 187 -4.79 -36.12 4.18
CA ARG A 187 -3.84 -36.70 3.20
C ARG A 187 -4.08 -38.18 2.87
N PHE A 188 -4.55 -38.95 3.84
CA PHE A 188 -4.78 -40.39 3.74
C PHE A 188 -6.24 -40.80 3.94
N GLU A 189 -7.15 -39.83 4.04
CA GLU A 189 -8.56 -40.11 4.18
C GLU A 189 -9.17 -40.39 2.81
N THR A 190 -9.85 -41.52 2.73
CA THR A 190 -10.48 -42.02 1.50
C THR A 190 -11.99 -41.81 1.48
N ASP A 191 -12.60 -41.71 2.65
CA ASP A 191 -14.03 -41.50 2.80
C ASP A 191 -14.33 -40.00 2.93
N THR A 192 -14.67 -39.38 1.79
CA THR A 192 -14.95 -37.94 1.70
C THR A 192 -16.30 -37.52 2.26
N GLU A 193 -17.18 -38.46 2.56
CA GLU A 193 -18.50 -38.17 3.13
C GLU A 193 -18.45 -38.02 4.67
N LYS A 194 -17.38 -38.44 5.31
CA LYS A 194 -17.20 -38.24 6.75
C LYS A 194 -17.23 -36.77 7.13
N PRO A 195 -17.77 -36.43 8.31
CA PRO A 195 -17.70 -35.06 8.83
C PRO A 195 -16.28 -34.66 9.21
N VAL A 196 -15.95 -33.37 9.06
CA VAL A 196 -14.66 -32.78 9.44
C VAL A 196 -14.32 -33.07 10.91
N SER A 197 -15.31 -33.12 11.78
CA SER A 197 -15.13 -33.46 13.20
C SER A 197 -14.47 -34.82 13.45
N ALA A 198 -14.54 -35.76 12.50
CA ALA A 198 -13.94 -37.07 12.62
C ALA A 198 -12.40 -37.08 12.46
N ILE A 199 -11.87 -36.07 11.73
CA ILE A 199 -10.44 -36.00 11.39
C ILE A 199 -9.70 -34.77 11.97
N MET A 200 -10.44 -33.77 12.48
CA MET A 200 -9.86 -32.52 13.00
C MET A 200 -9.01 -32.76 14.26
N THR A 201 -8.06 -31.87 14.50
CA THR A 201 -7.46 -31.71 15.82
C THR A 201 -8.46 -31.01 16.75
N PRO A 202 -8.97 -31.68 17.80
CA PRO A 202 -10.03 -31.12 18.63
C PRO A 202 -9.53 -30.05 19.60
N LYS A 203 -10.45 -29.19 20.09
CA LYS A 203 -10.20 -28.06 20.99
C LYS A 203 -9.20 -28.35 22.11
N LYS A 204 -9.31 -29.51 22.77
CA LYS A 204 -8.44 -29.90 23.87
C LYS A 204 -6.95 -30.08 23.52
N LYS A 205 -6.65 -30.24 22.22
CA LYS A 205 -5.29 -30.40 21.67
C LYS A 205 -4.83 -29.17 20.88
N LEU A 206 -5.62 -28.12 20.82
CA LEU A 206 -5.23 -26.89 20.12
C LEU A 206 -4.11 -26.18 20.87
N VAL A 207 -3.11 -25.74 20.13
CA VAL A 207 -2.13 -24.76 20.57
C VAL A 207 -2.61 -23.41 20.07
N THR A 208 -2.80 -22.48 20.99
CA THR A 208 -3.34 -21.15 20.68
C THR A 208 -2.51 -20.05 21.33
N VAL A 209 -2.60 -18.84 20.79
CA VAL A 209 -2.04 -17.63 21.40
C VAL A 209 -3.13 -16.58 21.55
N LYS A 210 -2.90 -15.62 22.43
CA LYS A 210 -3.77 -14.44 22.56
C LYS A 210 -3.46 -13.41 21.49
N GLU A 211 -4.44 -12.54 21.20
CA GLU A 211 -4.22 -11.39 20.34
C GLU A 211 -3.09 -10.51 20.92
N GLY A 212 -2.12 -10.12 20.08
CA GLY A 212 -0.95 -9.35 20.51
C GLY A 212 0.20 -10.16 21.12
N ALA A 213 0.14 -11.50 21.08
CA ALA A 213 1.25 -12.33 21.55
C ALA A 213 2.57 -11.98 20.81
N PRO A 214 3.71 -11.91 21.52
CA PRO A 214 5.00 -11.64 20.94
C PRO A 214 5.37 -12.67 19.86
N GLN A 215 6.04 -12.21 18.80
CA GLN A 215 6.42 -13.05 17.67
C GLN A 215 7.31 -14.22 18.09
N GLU A 216 8.20 -13.98 19.04
CA GLU A 216 9.11 -15.00 19.60
C GLU A 216 8.35 -16.13 20.32
N GLU A 217 7.26 -15.78 21.02
CA GLU A 217 6.40 -16.77 21.68
C GLU A 217 5.68 -17.63 20.64
N VAL A 218 5.12 -17.03 19.62
CA VAL A 218 4.44 -17.74 18.52
C VAL A 218 5.41 -18.70 17.83
N GLN A 219 6.61 -18.24 17.50
CA GLN A 219 7.64 -19.05 16.85
C GLN A 219 8.08 -20.21 17.74
N ARG A 220 8.28 -19.96 19.03
CA ARG A 220 8.61 -21.02 20.01
C ARG A 220 7.54 -22.10 20.05
N LEU A 221 6.25 -21.73 20.13
CA LEU A 221 5.15 -22.68 20.18
C LEU A 221 5.00 -23.48 18.87
N LEU A 222 5.15 -22.84 17.71
CA LEU A 222 5.13 -23.53 16.42
C LEU A 222 6.24 -24.59 16.34
N HIS A 223 7.45 -24.27 16.80
CA HIS A 223 8.60 -25.18 16.82
C HIS A 223 8.43 -26.30 17.86
N GLU A 224 8.08 -25.98 19.11
CA GLU A 224 7.91 -26.95 20.22
C GLU A 224 6.87 -28.00 19.88
N HIS A 225 5.73 -27.58 19.35
CA HIS A 225 4.63 -28.48 18.99
C HIS A 225 4.73 -29.05 17.56
N ARG A 226 5.75 -28.65 16.78
CA ARG A 226 5.96 -29.06 15.37
C ARG A 226 4.72 -28.87 14.50
N ILE A 227 4.06 -27.72 14.68
CA ILE A 227 2.88 -27.32 13.93
C ILE A 227 3.21 -26.17 12.99
N GLU A 228 2.48 -26.11 11.87
CA GLU A 228 2.66 -25.05 10.85
C GLU A 228 1.70 -23.88 11.04
N LYS A 229 0.72 -24.03 11.93
CA LYS A 229 -0.35 -23.06 12.16
C LYS A 229 -0.72 -22.98 13.62
N ILE A 230 -0.95 -21.75 14.09
CA ILE A 230 -1.40 -21.47 15.44
C ILE A 230 -2.61 -20.53 15.38
N LEU A 231 -3.63 -20.84 16.17
CA LEU A 231 -4.85 -20.02 16.22
C LEU A 231 -4.68 -18.88 17.22
N VAL A 232 -5.14 -17.70 16.84
CA VAL A 232 -5.23 -16.54 17.72
C VAL A 232 -6.64 -16.47 18.29
N VAL A 233 -6.76 -16.42 19.60
CA VAL A 233 -8.03 -16.43 20.32
C VAL A 233 -8.14 -15.27 21.31
N ASP A 234 -9.36 -14.86 21.62
CA ASP A 234 -9.64 -13.92 22.72
C ASP A 234 -9.71 -14.65 24.08
N ASP A 235 -10.13 -13.89 25.12
CA ASP A 235 -10.23 -14.42 26.49
C ASP A 235 -11.34 -15.47 26.65
N ASP A 236 -12.37 -15.40 25.83
CA ASP A 236 -13.48 -16.35 25.81
C ASP A 236 -13.25 -17.53 24.85
N PHE A 237 -12.02 -17.66 24.32
CA PHE A 237 -11.65 -18.65 23.31
C PHE A 237 -12.34 -18.46 21.95
N GLY A 238 -12.80 -17.26 21.66
CA GLY A 238 -13.31 -16.85 20.35
C GLY A 238 -12.18 -16.71 19.34
N LEU A 239 -12.37 -17.19 18.12
CA LEU A 239 -11.39 -17.13 17.05
C LEU A 239 -11.19 -15.67 16.60
N LYS A 240 -9.94 -15.18 16.63
CA LYS A 240 -9.53 -13.85 16.14
C LYS A 240 -8.62 -13.91 14.94
N GLY A 241 -7.91 -15.04 14.76
CA GLY A 241 -7.00 -15.15 13.63
C GLY A 241 -6.26 -16.45 13.54
N LEU A 242 -5.39 -16.54 12.56
CA LEU A 242 -4.51 -17.66 12.26
C LEU A 242 -3.13 -17.15 11.88
N ILE A 243 -2.08 -17.69 12.45
CA ILE A 243 -0.67 -17.41 12.11
C ILE A 243 -0.07 -18.68 11.52
N THR A 244 0.80 -18.54 10.50
CA THR A 244 1.47 -19.69 9.87
C THR A 244 2.99 -19.54 9.87
N VAL A 245 3.72 -20.67 9.82
CA VAL A 245 5.19 -20.67 9.70
C VAL A 245 5.64 -19.89 8.47
N LYS A 246 4.88 -19.93 7.36
CA LYS A 246 5.20 -19.18 6.15
C LYS A 246 5.29 -17.66 6.36
N ASP A 247 4.57 -17.13 7.34
CA ASP A 247 4.61 -15.70 7.66
C ASP A 247 5.96 -15.31 8.27
N PHE A 248 6.60 -16.24 9.02
CA PHE A 248 7.95 -16.06 9.56
C PHE A 248 9.02 -16.18 8.48
N ASP A 249 8.94 -17.20 7.61
CA ASP A 249 9.88 -17.39 6.50
C ASP A 249 9.91 -16.15 5.58
N LYS A 250 8.74 -15.55 5.32
CA LYS A 250 8.62 -14.33 4.53
C LYS A 250 9.19 -13.10 5.26
N ALA A 251 8.96 -12.99 6.57
CA ALA A 251 9.51 -11.89 7.35
C ALA A 251 11.05 -11.90 7.36
N GLU A 252 11.66 -13.09 7.42
CA GLU A 252 13.11 -13.26 7.31
C GLU A 252 13.63 -12.96 5.90
N SER A 253 12.88 -13.37 4.85
CA SER A 253 13.24 -13.14 3.46
C SER A 253 13.13 -11.67 3.04
N PHE A 254 12.19 -10.91 3.63
CA PHE A 254 11.89 -9.52 3.29
C PHE A 254 11.89 -8.62 4.54
N PRO A 255 13.07 -8.38 5.16
CA PRO A 255 13.16 -7.63 6.41
C PRO A 255 12.79 -6.15 6.25
N HIS A 256 12.83 -5.63 5.02
CA HIS A 256 12.48 -4.24 4.70
C HIS A 256 11.05 -4.07 4.18
N ALA A 257 10.22 -5.13 4.19
CA ALA A 257 8.87 -5.05 3.66
C ALA A 257 8.05 -3.91 4.29
N CYS A 258 7.33 -3.18 3.43
CA CYS A 258 6.45 -2.10 3.83
C CYS A 258 5.14 -2.69 4.35
N LYS A 259 4.98 -2.75 5.69
CA LYS A 259 3.84 -3.37 6.37
C LYS A 259 3.06 -2.36 7.21
N ASP A 260 1.79 -2.65 7.40
CA ASP A 260 0.93 -1.94 8.35
C ASP A 260 1.12 -2.47 9.78
N SER A 261 0.35 -1.93 10.74
CA SER A 261 0.38 -2.35 12.14
C SER A 261 -0.12 -3.80 12.38
N TYR A 262 -0.73 -4.42 11.37
CA TYR A 262 -1.20 -5.81 11.42
C TYR A 262 -0.25 -6.79 10.73
N GLY A 263 0.91 -6.30 10.26
CA GLY A 263 1.88 -7.10 9.53
C GLY A 263 1.50 -7.41 8.08
N GLN A 264 0.45 -6.75 7.54
CA GLN A 264 0.02 -6.89 6.15
C GLN A 264 0.81 -5.94 5.27
N LEU A 265 1.12 -6.36 4.03
CA LEU A 265 1.74 -5.48 3.04
C LEU A 265 0.86 -4.26 2.77
N ARG A 266 1.49 -3.09 2.68
CA ARG A 266 0.79 -1.86 2.32
C ARG A 266 0.54 -1.77 0.83
N VAL A 267 -0.62 -1.23 0.47
CA VAL A 267 -1.06 -1.04 -0.92
C VAL A 267 -1.90 0.23 -1.06
N GLY A 268 -1.66 0.96 -2.13
CA GLY A 268 -2.52 2.05 -2.54
C GLY A 268 -3.41 1.68 -3.73
N ALA A 269 -4.42 2.49 -3.98
CA ALA A 269 -5.26 2.37 -5.17
C ALA A 269 -5.62 3.74 -5.73
N SER A 270 -5.65 3.84 -7.06
CA SER A 270 -6.07 5.07 -7.72
C SER A 270 -7.58 5.13 -7.89
N VAL A 271 -8.10 6.34 -7.79
CA VAL A 271 -9.49 6.69 -8.06
C VAL A 271 -9.56 7.92 -8.95
N GLY A 272 -10.71 8.12 -9.61
CA GLY A 272 -10.96 9.28 -10.45
C GLY A 272 -11.85 10.32 -9.78
N THR A 273 -12.55 11.06 -10.64
CA THR A 273 -13.58 12.05 -10.26
C THR A 273 -14.94 11.73 -10.89
N SER A 274 -15.10 10.55 -11.48
CA SER A 274 -16.33 10.06 -12.09
C SER A 274 -17.44 9.80 -11.06
N PRO A 275 -18.71 9.68 -11.47
CA PRO A 275 -19.83 9.47 -10.55
C PRO A 275 -19.75 8.17 -9.74
N ASP A 276 -19.11 7.11 -10.27
CA ASP A 276 -18.93 5.81 -9.62
C ASP A 276 -17.80 5.82 -8.55
N THR A 277 -17.11 6.95 -8.39
CA THR A 277 -15.93 7.02 -7.49
C THR A 277 -16.29 6.78 -6.03
N ASP A 278 -17.46 7.18 -5.57
CA ASP A 278 -17.85 7.00 -4.16
C ASP A 278 -18.03 5.50 -3.83
N GLU A 279 -18.69 4.74 -4.71
CA GLU A 279 -18.82 3.29 -4.58
C GLU A 279 -17.44 2.60 -4.64
N ARG A 280 -16.58 3.05 -5.54
CA ARG A 280 -15.20 2.54 -5.67
C ARG A 280 -14.38 2.78 -4.40
N VAL A 281 -14.41 3.98 -3.86
CA VAL A 281 -13.72 4.34 -2.60
C VAL A 281 -14.19 3.43 -1.47
N GLU A 282 -15.50 3.27 -1.30
CA GLU A 282 -16.06 2.40 -0.26
C GLU A 282 -15.60 0.94 -0.42
N ALA A 283 -15.62 0.41 -1.65
CA ALA A 283 -15.16 -0.96 -1.93
C ALA A 283 -13.68 -1.15 -1.63
N LEU A 284 -12.83 -0.16 -1.97
CA LEU A 284 -11.38 -0.18 -1.70
C LEU A 284 -11.08 -0.11 -0.20
N ILE A 285 -11.81 0.72 0.54
CA ILE A 285 -11.67 0.80 2.00
C ILE A 285 -12.07 -0.51 2.66
N ARG A 286 -13.18 -1.12 2.24
CA ARG A 286 -13.58 -2.47 2.71
C ARG A 286 -12.55 -3.56 2.33
N ALA A 287 -11.81 -3.36 1.26
CA ALA A 287 -10.72 -4.25 0.86
C ALA A 287 -9.43 -4.06 1.67
N GLY A 288 -9.33 -2.99 2.48
CA GLY A 288 -8.18 -2.70 3.35
C GLY A 288 -7.09 -1.85 2.69
N VAL A 289 -7.43 -0.99 1.71
CA VAL A 289 -6.46 -0.08 1.08
C VAL A 289 -5.83 0.85 2.14
N ASP A 290 -4.52 1.09 2.04
CA ASP A 290 -3.80 1.95 2.99
C ASP A 290 -3.78 3.42 2.56
N VAL A 291 -3.82 3.69 1.26
CA VAL A 291 -3.81 5.04 0.70
C VAL A 291 -4.60 5.12 -0.60
N LEU A 292 -5.34 6.21 -0.78
CA LEU A 292 -6.04 6.51 -2.02
C LEU A 292 -5.31 7.60 -2.81
N VAL A 293 -5.20 7.41 -4.12
CA VAL A 293 -4.62 8.40 -5.02
C VAL A 293 -5.70 8.92 -5.96
N VAL A 294 -6.09 10.18 -5.81
CA VAL A 294 -6.95 10.85 -6.78
C VAL A 294 -6.09 11.22 -7.97
N ASP A 295 -6.04 10.31 -8.96
CA ASP A 295 -5.09 10.34 -10.08
C ASP A 295 -5.75 10.83 -11.36
N THR A 296 -5.34 12.02 -11.81
CA THR A 296 -5.84 12.69 -13.01
C THR A 296 -4.69 13.37 -13.77
N ALA A 297 -4.89 13.63 -15.05
CA ALA A 297 -3.93 14.38 -15.86
C ALA A 297 -3.75 15.84 -15.39
N HIS A 298 -4.77 16.41 -14.73
CA HIS A 298 -4.78 17.80 -14.24
C HIS A 298 -5.33 17.85 -12.80
N GLY A 299 -4.43 17.73 -11.82
CA GLY A 299 -4.78 17.71 -10.40
C GLY A 299 -5.25 19.04 -9.83
N HIS A 300 -4.87 20.18 -10.44
CA HIS A 300 -5.34 21.50 -10.04
C HIS A 300 -6.68 21.84 -10.69
N SER A 301 -7.67 21.02 -10.46
CA SER A 301 -9.03 21.21 -10.96
C SER A 301 -10.06 21.13 -9.83
N LYS A 302 -11.18 21.84 -10.00
CA LYS A 302 -12.28 21.86 -9.01
C LYS A 302 -12.71 20.45 -8.61
N ASN A 303 -12.92 19.57 -9.58
CA ASN A 303 -13.40 18.20 -9.32
C ASN A 303 -12.43 17.38 -8.49
N VAL A 304 -11.11 17.54 -8.68
CA VAL A 304 -10.09 16.85 -7.91
C VAL A 304 -10.06 17.38 -6.48
N LEU A 305 -10.05 18.69 -6.29
CA LEU A 305 -10.06 19.31 -4.96
C LEU A 305 -11.31 18.94 -4.17
N GLU A 306 -12.48 18.97 -4.80
CA GLU A 306 -13.73 18.52 -4.18
C GLU A 306 -13.70 17.02 -3.83
N ARG A 307 -13.17 16.18 -4.73
CA ARG A 307 -13.03 14.74 -4.47
C ARG A 307 -12.14 14.46 -3.27
N VAL A 308 -10.99 15.13 -3.17
CA VAL A 308 -10.11 15.01 -1.99
C VAL A 308 -10.85 15.40 -0.71
N LYS A 309 -11.55 16.55 -0.70
CA LYS A 309 -12.34 17.00 0.44
C LYS A 309 -13.41 15.99 0.84
N MET A 310 -14.14 15.43 -0.12
CA MET A 310 -15.20 14.45 0.13
C MET A 310 -14.65 13.16 0.75
N ILE A 311 -13.56 12.63 0.21
CA ILE A 311 -12.93 11.41 0.75
C ILE A 311 -12.42 11.66 2.17
N LYS A 312 -11.72 12.77 2.41
CA LYS A 312 -11.20 13.11 3.75
C LYS A 312 -12.31 13.36 4.78
N ALA A 313 -13.44 13.94 4.37
CA ALA A 313 -14.60 14.15 5.24
C ALA A 313 -15.29 12.82 5.61
N ALA A 314 -15.45 11.90 4.65
CA ALA A 314 -16.09 10.62 4.87
C ALA A 314 -15.18 9.61 5.59
N TYR A 315 -13.87 9.64 5.31
CA TYR A 315 -12.88 8.67 5.79
C TYR A 315 -11.60 9.38 6.28
N PRO A 316 -11.65 10.13 7.39
CA PRO A 316 -10.52 10.92 7.89
C PRO A 316 -9.26 10.10 8.23
N GLN A 317 -9.43 8.80 8.49
CA GLN A 317 -8.34 7.85 8.81
C GLN A 317 -7.55 7.39 7.59
N ILE A 318 -8.09 7.57 6.36
CA ILE A 318 -7.42 7.15 5.12
C ILE A 318 -6.57 8.30 4.59
N ASP A 319 -5.32 8.02 4.28
CA ASP A 319 -4.47 8.99 3.61
C ASP A 319 -4.84 9.15 2.15
N VAL A 320 -4.87 10.40 1.68
CA VAL A 320 -5.26 10.76 0.31
C VAL A 320 -4.16 11.56 -0.36
N ILE A 321 -3.77 11.11 -1.54
CA ILE A 321 -2.83 11.79 -2.42
C ILE A 321 -3.58 12.37 -3.60
N GLY A 322 -3.34 13.63 -3.95
CA GLY A 322 -3.93 14.27 -5.12
C GLY A 322 -2.90 14.56 -6.20
N GLY A 323 -3.27 14.41 -7.48
CA GLY A 323 -2.38 14.73 -8.61
C GLY A 323 -3.04 14.50 -9.98
N ASN A 324 -2.27 14.79 -11.09
CA ASN A 324 -0.89 15.28 -11.09
C ASN A 324 -0.86 16.80 -11.08
N ILE A 325 0.16 17.35 -10.49
CA ILE A 325 0.38 18.81 -10.42
C ILE A 325 1.80 19.19 -10.87
N ALA A 326 1.98 20.46 -11.23
CA ALA A 326 3.29 21.01 -11.62
C ALA A 326 3.57 22.39 -11.01
N THR A 327 2.67 22.96 -10.22
CA THR A 327 2.81 24.33 -9.67
C THR A 327 2.68 24.35 -8.15
N ALA A 328 3.26 25.36 -7.51
CA ALA A 328 3.17 25.57 -6.08
C ALA A 328 1.72 25.86 -5.63
N GLU A 329 0.98 26.62 -6.43
CA GLU A 329 -0.44 26.93 -6.17
C GLU A 329 -1.29 25.68 -6.14
N ALA A 330 -1.03 24.73 -7.06
CA ALA A 330 -1.72 23.45 -7.08
C ALA A 330 -1.41 22.60 -5.84
N ALA A 331 -0.16 22.60 -5.39
CA ALA A 331 0.24 21.89 -4.16
C ALA A 331 -0.45 22.49 -2.93
N LEU A 332 -0.51 23.83 -2.84
CA LEU A 332 -1.21 24.53 -1.76
C LEU A 332 -2.71 24.20 -1.78
N ALA A 333 -3.36 24.28 -2.95
CA ALA A 333 -4.79 23.99 -3.09
C ALA A 333 -5.13 22.54 -2.69
N LEU A 334 -4.29 21.55 -3.02
CA LEU A 334 -4.46 20.16 -2.58
C LEU A 334 -4.30 20.02 -1.07
N SER A 335 -3.31 20.70 -0.48
CA SER A 335 -3.14 20.71 0.97
C SER A 335 -4.34 21.32 1.71
N GLU A 336 -4.84 22.45 1.23
CA GLU A 336 -6.05 23.10 1.78
C GLU A 336 -7.31 22.24 1.60
N ALA A 337 -7.33 21.40 0.54
CA ALA A 337 -8.37 20.40 0.35
C ALA A 337 -8.25 19.21 1.32
N GLY A 338 -7.14 19.10 2.08
CA GLY A 338 -6.90 18.05 3.06
C GLY A 338 -6.09 16.87 2.53
N ALA A 339 -5.45 16.96 1.38
CA ALA A 339 -4.56 15.91 0.88
C ALA A 339 -3.38 15.70 1.84
N ASP A 340 -3.01 14.44 2.05
CA ASP A 340 -1.89 14.04 2.91
C ASP A 340 -0.55 14.08 2.16
N ALA A 341 -0.61 14.03 0.81
CA ALA A 341 0.51 14.27 -0.10
C ALA A 341 0.01 14.74 -1.48
N ALA A 342 0.92 15.29 -2.26
CA ALA A 342 0.67 15.71 -3.65
C ALA A 342 1.56 14.91 -4.61
N LYS A 343 0.98 14.45 -5.73
CA LYS A 343 1.70 13.77 -6.80
C LYS A 343 2.10 14.80 -7.85
N GLY A 344 3.39 15.14 -7.87
CA GLY A 344 3.99 16.06 -8.84
C GLY A 344 4.51 15.35 -10.07
N GLY A 345 4.44 16.03 -11.22
CA GLY A 345 4.99 15.58 -12.49
C GLY A 345 3.95 15.62 -13.61
N ILE A 346 4.20 16.51 -14.57
CA ILE A 346 3.44 16.64 -15.81
C ILE A 346 4.47 16.81 -16.93
N GLY A 347 4.32 16.02 -18.01
CA GLY A 347 5.13 16.15 -19.20
C GLY A 347 6.52 15.51 -19.24
N PRO A 348 7.06 14.82 -18.19
CA PRO A 348 8.39 14.24 -18.29
C PRO A 348 8.45 12.96 -19.14
N GLY A 349 7.33 12.46 -19.63
CA GLY A 349 7.24 11.24 -20.43
C GLY A 349 6.37 11.41 -21.66
N ALA A 350 6.68 10.67 -22.71
CA ALA A 350 5.93 10.68 -23.99
C ALA A 350 4.44 10.30 -23.85
N LEU A 351 4.05 9.65 -22.76
CA LEU A 351 2.66 9.28 -22.47
C LEU A 351 1.83 10.43 -21.87
N CYS A 352 2.47 11.54 -21.51
CA CYS A 352 1.81 12.71 -20.90
C CYS A 352 1.53 13.82 -21.91
N THR A 353 1.92 13.66 -23.15
CA THR A 353 1.77 14.66 -24.24
C THR A 353 0.64 14.33 -25.21
#